data_4f5577ee988e67b8759198988094ecb6
#
_entry.id   4f5577ee988e67b8759198988094ecb6
#
_cell.length_a   1.000
_cell.length_b   1.000
_cell.length_c   1.000
_cell.angle_alpha   90.00
_cell.angle_beta   90.00
_cell.angle_gamma   90.00
#
_symmetry.space_group_name_H-M   'P 1'
#
loop_
_entity.id
_entity.type
_entity.pdbx_description
1 polymer ?
#
loop_
_entity_poly.entity_id
_entity_poly.type
_entity_poly.pdbx_seq_one_letter_code
_entity_poly.pdbx_strand_id
1 'polypeptide(L)'
;MFRGAKSGQARRCPVSGRRVVYTGSRSRSPSGEEAVDIDIDLVTRARAGDSSAFAELVEQHRRELEVHCYRLLGSAQDAEDAVQETFLAAWQHMPAFEVRASVRTWLYRIATNWCLGALRSARRRPPREVFVPKPPSPAPTSPSEVIWLEPYPDVLLDGLPDEMPGPAARYQAREAISLAFVTALQLLPPRQRVVLVLRDVLGYRAREVASMLDTTEESVTSALRHARANLRHRLPRPADPPPAPGSLAEQAIVERLTMAYETGDVNALVSLLSEDVTISAPLAAGQYAGTAVARPFLETAVFPPGRTYRLIPTRANGQPAFGVYVRDPATGVFHVNGMLVLTLAGDRIRAMTRFDNTSIARFGLPRRLSPGPSAHQEV
;
A
#
# COMPACT_ATOMS: atom_id res chain seq x y z
N MET A 1 -24.93 -33.46 23.69
CA MET A 1 -24.89 -34.10 22.37
C MET A 1 -24.21 -33.15 21.40
N PHE A 2 -22.98 -33.48 21.04
CA PHE A 2 -22.14 -32.74 20.09
C PHE A 2 -22.51 -33.07 18.66
N ARG A 3 -22.59 -32.03 17.77
CA ARG A 3 -22.33 -32.07 16.31
C ARG A 3 -22.37 -30.63 15.83
N GLY A 4 -21.51 -30.11 14.96
CA GLY A 4 -20.44 -30.66 14.17
C GLY A 4 -19.67 -29.50 13.54
N ALA A 5 -18.40 -29.73 13.36
CA ALA A 5 -17.48 -28.83 12.69
C ALA A 5 -17.89 -28.66 11.22
N LYS A 6 -18.06 -27.40 10.77
CA LYS A 6 -18.14 -27.11 9.33
C LYS A 6 -16.72 -26.93 8.79
N SER A 7 -16.32 -27.93 8.01
CA SER A 7 -15.14 -27.95 7.16
C SER A 7 -15.09 -26.71 6.26
N GLY A 8 -13.94 -26.00 6.29
CA GLY A 8 -13.63 -24.94 5.36
C GLY A 8 -13.62 -25.47 3.92
N GLN A 9 -14.50 -24.96 3.10
CA GLN A 9 -14.45 -25.18 1.67
C GLN A 9 -13.25 -24.42 1.08
N ALA A 10 -12.24 -25.15 0.66
CA ALA A 10 -11.18 -24.64 -0.20
C ALA A 10 -11.82 -24.05 -1.47
N ARG A 11 -11.68 -22.76 -1.68
CA ARG A 11 -12.18 -22.06 -2.85
C ARG A 11 -11.32 -22.42 -4.05
N ARG A 12 -11.87 -23.14 -5.01
CA ARG A 12 -11.23 -23.43 -6.29
C ARG A 12 -11.05 -22.14 -7.08
N CYS A 13 -9.80 -21.84 -7.44
CA CYS A 13 -9.45 -20.83 -8.43
C CYS A 13 -9.93 -21.31 -9.81
N PRO A 14 -10.74 -20.56 -10.57
CA PRO A 14 -11.17 -20.98 -11.89
C PRO A 14 -10.06 -20.67 -12.90
N VAL A 15 -9.05 -21.52 -12.97
CA VAL A 15 -8.13 -21.53 -14.10
C VAL A 15 -8.68 -22.52 -15.11
N SER A 16 -9.41 -21.99 -16.10
CA SER A 16 -9.91 -22.79 -17.21
C SER A 16 -8.74 -23.45 -17.95
N GLY A 17 -8.80 -24.77 -18.10
CA GLY A 17 -7.76 -25.60 -18.72
C GLY A 17 -7.63 -25.42 -20.23
N ARG A 18 -7.38 -24.20 -20.72
CA ARG A 18 -7.02 -23.94 -22.10
C ARG A 18 -5.50 -23.80 -22.23
N ARG A 19 -4.91 -24.66 -23.04
CA ARG A 19 -3.50 -24.63 -23.44
C ARG A 19 -3.24 -23.33 -24.23
N VAL A 20 -2.57 -22.35 -23.60
CA VAL A 20 -2.23 -21.07 -24.23
C VAL A 20 -0.80 -21.14 -24.77
N VAL A 21 -0.67 -21.06 -26.08
CA VAL A 21 0.60 -21.02 -26.79
C VAL A 21 1.07 -19.57 -26.86
N TYR A 22 2.24 -19.24 -26.27
CA TYR A 22 2.84 -17.92 -26.31
C TYR A 22 3.90 -17.82 -27.40
N THR A 23 3.73 -16.89 -28.34
CA THR A 23 4.78 -16.46 -29.26
C THR A 23 5.31 -15.10 -28.77
N GLY A 24 6.44 -15.09 -28.10
CA GLY A 24 7.11 -13.86 -27.63
C GLY A 24 8.46 -13.66 -28.34
N SER A 25 8.62 -12.54 -29.05
CA SER A 25 9.91 -12.13 -29.63
C SER A 25 10.80 -11.52 -28.53
N ARG A 26 12.04 -11.96 -28.48
CA ARG A 26 13.09 -11.47 -27.58
C ARG A 26 13.42 -10.01 -27.85
N SER A 27 13.40 -9.15 -26.83
CA SER A 27 14.13 -7.89 -26.81
C SER A 27 15.27 -8.02 -25.78
N ARG A 28 16.52 -7.95 -26.26
CA ARG A 28 17.75 -8.01 -25.46
C ARG A 28 17.91 -6.73 -24.66
N SER A 29 18.16 -6.84 -23.34
CA SER A 29 18.88 -5.85 -22.55
C SER A 29 20.29 -6.39 -22.28
N PRO A 30 21.37 -5.57 -22.38
CA PRO A 30 22.74 -6.04 -22.26
C PRO A 30 23.15 -6.04 -20.77
N SER A 31 23.38 -7.18 -20.20
CA SER A 31 24.10 -7.54 -18.96
C SER A 31 23.41 -8.68 -18.21
N GLY A 32 23.28 -9.84 -18.82
CA GLY A 32 22.48 -10.88 -18.20
C GLY A 32 22.79 -12.33 -18.62
N GLU A 33 23.95 -12.62 -19.17
CA GLU A 33 24.23 -14.01 -19.61
C GLU A 33 24.36 -14.97 -18.39
N GLU A 34 24.97 -14.55 -17.30
CA GLU A 34 25.09 -15.39 -16.09
C GLU A 34 23.75 -15.55 -15.33
N ALA A 35 22.92 -14.51 -15.27
CA ALA A 35 21.61 -14.58 -14.61
C ALA A 35 20.60 -15.44 -15.39
N VAL A 36 20.73 -15.52 -16.72
CA VAL A 36 19.87 -16.34 -17.59
C VAL A 36 20.17 -17.83 -17.42
N ASP A 37 21.43 -18.22 -17.21
CA ASP A 37 21.82 -19.63 -17.07
C ASP A 37 21.39 -20.22 -15.71
N ILE A 38 21.45 -19.42 -14.61
CA ILE A 38 21.03 -19.87 -13.29
C ILE A 38 19.51 -20.11 -13.28
N ASP A 39 18.72 -19.26 -13.93
CA ASP A 39 17.27 -19.41 -14.01
C ASP A 39 16.84 -20.67 -14.78
N ILE A 40 17.57 -21.09 -15.80
CA ILE A 40 17.23 -22.28 -16.61
C ILE A 40 17.40 -23.57 -15.79
N ASP A 41 18.47 -23.68 -15.00
CA ASP A 41 18.69 -24.84 -14.14
C ASP A 41 17.63 -24.94 -13.03
N LEU A 42 17.35 -23.83 -12.32
CA LEU A 42 16.30 -23.77 -11.30
C LEU A 42 14.93 -24.14 -11.87
N VAL A 43 14.57 -23.62 -13.03
CA VAL A 43 13.32 -23.95 -13.72
C VAL A 43 13.26 -25.45 -14.05
N THR A 44 14.35 -26.04 -14.54
CA THR A 44 14.38 -27.46 -14.91
C THR A 44 14.20 -28.35 -13.70
N ARG A 45 14.90 -28.07 -12.60
CA ARG A 45 14.79 -28.79 -11.34
C ARG A 45 13.41 -28.62 -10.70
N ALA A 46 12.89 -27.39 -10.66
CA ALA A 46 11.55 -27.11 -10.12
C ALA A 46 10.46 -27.85 -10.89
N ARG A 47 10.56 -27.94 -12.23
CA ARG A 47 9.65 -28.73 -13.08
C ARG A 47 9.71 -30.24 -12.80
N ALA A 48 10.88 -30.73 -12.38
CA ALA A 48 11.07 -32.12 -11.97
C ALA A 48 10.57 -32.41 -10.53
N GLY A 49 10.04 -31.39 -9.83
CA GLY A 49 9.47 -31.54 -8.49
C GLY A 49 10.44 -31.19 -7.35
N ASP A 50 11.59 -30.56 -7.63
CA ASP A 50 12.51 -30.06 -6.61
C ASP A 50 11.91 -28.80 -5.95
N SER A 51 11.37 -28.98 -4.72
CA SER A 51 10.77 -27.91 -3.94
C SER A 51 11.77 -26.83 -3.51
N SER A 52 13.04 -27.19 -3.34
CA SER A 52 14.12 -26.25 -2.98
C SER A 52 14.43 -25.30 -4.14
N ALA A 53 14.60 -25.86 -5.34
CA ALA A 53 14.80 -25.07 -6.54
C ALA A 53 13.60 -24.17 -6.85
N PHE A 54 12.38 -24.67 -6.62
CA PHE A 54 11.17 -23.82 -6.75
C PHE A 54 11.15 -22.69 -5.74
N ALA A 55 11.44 -22.95 -4.48
CA ALA A 55 11.47 -21.91 -3.45
C ALA A 55 12.49 -20.82 -3.79
N GLU A 56 13.69 -21.18 -4.22
CA GLU A 56 14.71 -20.23 -4.68
C GLU A 56 14.24 -19.42 -5.87
N LEU A 57 13.61 -20.06 -6.85
CA LEU A 57 13.09 -19.43 -8.07
C LEU A 57 12.00 -18.39 -7.79
N VAL A 58 11.12 -18.58 -6.81
CA VAL A 58 10.00 -17.68 -6.54
C VAL A 58 10.31 -16.63 -5.48
N GLU A 59 11.22 -16.93 -4.55
CA GLU A 59 11.53 -16.04 -3.42
C GLU A 59 12.13 -14.70 -3.88
N GLN A 60 12.94 -14.71 -4.93
CA GLN A 60 13.50 -13.50 -5.53
C GLN A 60 12.41 -12.52 -6.04
N HIS A 61 11.21 -13.03 -6.34
CA HIS A 61 10.08 -12.25 -6.83
C HIS A 61 9.08 -11.85 -5.74
N ARG A 62 9.23 -12.35 -4.50
CA ARG A 62 8.26 -12.15 -3.41
C ARG A 62 7.92 -10.67 -3.20
N ARG A 63 8.94 -9.85 -2.99
CA ARG A 63 8.75 -8.42 -2.65
C ARG A 63 8.07 -7.63 -3.76
N GLU A 64 8.49 -7.83 -5.00
CA GLU A 64 7.86 -7.13 -6.13
C GLU A 64 6.42 -7.55 -6.35
N LEU A 65 6.09 -8.83 -6.12
CA LEU A 65 4.72 -9.34 -6.17
C LEU A 65 3.87 -8.82 -5.00
N GLU A 66 4.41 -8.72 -3.78
CA GLU A 66 3.71 -8.12 -2.64
C GLU A 66 3.35 -6.66 -2.91
N VAL A 67 4.27 -5.87 -3.43
CA VAL A 67 4.01 -4.47 -3.80
C VAL A 67 2.98 -4.38 -4.93
N HIS A 68 3.05 -5.28 -5.92
CA HIS A 68 2.05 -5.36 -6.98
C HIS A 68 0.66 -5.67 -6.43
N CYS A 69 0.54 -6.70 -5.61
CA CYS A 69 -0.73 -7.09 -4.97
C CYS A 69 -1.26 -5.98 -4.04
N TYR A 70 -0.38 -5.33 -3.27
CA TYR A 70 -0.75 -4.19 -2.44
C TYR A 70 -1.34 -3.02 -3.26
N ARG A 71 -0.75 -2.65 -4.38
CA ARG A 71 -1.31 -1.63 -5.27
C ARG A 71 -2.72 -1.99 -5.75
N LEU A 72 -2.96 -3.28 -5.98
CA LEU A 72 -4.27 -3.76 -6.43
C LEU A 72 -5.29 -3.87 -5.30
N LEU A 73 -4.90 -4.32 -4.11
CA LEU A 73 -5.81 -4.66 -3.02
C LEU A 73 -5.94 -3.55 -1.96
N GLY A 74 -4.91 -2.71 -1.78
CA GLY A 74 -4.87 -1.65 -0.77
C GLY A 74 -4.61 -2.14 0.66
N SER A 75 -4.41 -3.44 0.86
CA SER A 75 -4.14 -4.08 2.14
C SER A 75 -2.81 -4.83 2.07
N ALA A 76 -1.92 -4.58 3.02
CA ALA A 76 -0.65 -5.29 3.13
C ALA A 76 -0.86 -6.76 3.51
N GLN A 77 -1.87 -7.06 4.33
CA GLN A 77 -2.25 -8.42 4.70
C GLN A 77 -2.76 -9.19 3.48
N ASP A 78 -3.73 -8.62 2.75
CA ASP A 78 -4.28 -9.28 1.57
C ASP A 78 -3.24 -9.46 0.46
N ALA A 79 -2.24 -8.55 0.39
CA ALA A 79 -1.13 -8.68 -0.56
C ALA A 79 -0.22 -9.87 -0.22
N GLU A 80 0.11 -10.07 1.05
CA GLU A 80 0.87 -11.22 1.53
C GLU A 80 0.13 -12.53 1.26
N ASP A 81 -1.17 -12.58 1.58
CA ASP A 81 -2.03 -13.74 1.29
C ASP A 81 -2.08 -14.03 -0.22
N ALA A 82 -2.19 -12.97 -1.06
CA ALA A 82 -2.19 -13.10 -2.52
C ALA A 82 -0.88 -13.69 -3.06
N VAL A 83 0.26 -13.33 -2.49
CA VAL A 83 1.56 -13.87 -2.90
C VAL A 83 1.70 -15.34 -2.46
N GLN A 84 1.25 -15.71 -1.26
CA GLN A 84 1.23 -17.10 -0.81
C GLN A 84 0.38 -17.96 -1.73
N GLU A 85 -0.83 -17.54 -2.04
CA GLU A 85 -1.73 -18.24 -2.98
C GLU A 85 -1.14 -18.30 -4.41
N THR A 86 -0.43 -17.24 -4.83
CA THR A 86 0.29 -17.21 -6.10
C THR A 86 1.36 -18.28 -6.16
N PHE A 87 2.17 -18.43 -5.10
CA PHE A 87 3.22 -19.43 -5.05
C PHE A 87 2.65 -20.86 -4.97
N LEU A 88 1.56 -21.07 -4.24
CA LEU A 88 0.87 -22.36 -4.22
C LEU A 88 0.33 -22.74 -5.61
N ALA A 89 -0.32 -21.81 -6.30
CA ALA A 89 -0.80 -22.04 -7.66
C ALA A 89 0.35 -22.24 -8.66
N ALA A 90 1.44 -21.48 -8.51
CA ALA A 90 2.63 -21.63 -9.32
C ALA A 90 3.27 -23.02 -9.13
N TRP A 91 3.41 -23.51 -7.88
CA TRP A 91 3.90 -24.86 -7.61
C TRP A 91 3.09 -25.95 -8.29
N GLN A 92 1.75 -25.85 -8.19
CA GLN A 92 0.84 -26.83 -8.80
C GLN A 92 0.95 -26.87 -10.34
N HIS A 93 1.29 -25.74 -10.95
CA HIS A 93 1.38 -25.61 -12.41
C HIS A 93 2.80 -25.64 -12.96
N MET A 94 3.81 -25.74 -12.07
CA MET A 94 5.24 -25.75 -12.45
C MET A 94 5.59 -26.86 -13.45
N PRO A 95 5.10 -28.11 -13.33
CA PRO A 95 5.39 -29.15 -14.30
C PRO A 95 4.95 -28.83 -15.75
N ALA A 96 3.90 -28.01 -15.89
CA ALA A 96 3.38 -27.58 -17.19
C ALA A 96 3.90 -26.21 -17.64
N PHE A 97 4.80 -25.59 -16.88
CA PHE A 97 5.39 -24.31 -17.22
C PHE A 97 6.26 -24.45 -18.49
N GLU A 98 5.92 -23.67 -19.52
CA GLU A 98 6.69 -23.61 -20.76
C GLU A 98 7.60 -22.38 -20.73
N VAL A 99 8.91 -22.52 -21.01
CA VAL A 99 9.94 -21.47 -20.98
C VAL A 99 9.74 -20.40 -22.08
N ARG A 100 8.50 -20.18 -22.50
CA ARG A 100 8.15 -19.18 -23.53
C ARG A 100 7.93 -17.77 -22.94
N ALA A 101 7.68 -17.67 -21.63
CA ALA A 101 7.60 -16.43 -20.87
C ALA A 101 8.60 -16.48 -19.71
N SER A 102 9.07 -15.32 -19.25
CA SER A 102 9.86 -15.29 -18.01
C SER A 102 9.03 -15.77 -16.83
N VAL A 103 9.67 -16.42 -15.86
CA VAL A 103 9.04 -16.82 -14.59
C VAL A 103 8.35 -15.63 -13.93
N ARG A 104 9.00 -14.47 -13.94
CA ARG A 104 8.45 -13.21 -13.47
C ARG A 104 7.10 -12.88 -14.09
N THR A 105 7.02 -12.85 -15.42
CA THR A 105 5.76 -12.54 -16.14
C THR A 105 4.66 -13.55 -15.82
N TRP A 106 5.03 -14.81 -15.68
CA TRP A 106 4.10 -15.87 -15.32
C TRP A 106 3.55 -15.71 -13.89
N LEU A 107 4.41 -15.40 -12.91
CA LEU A 107 4.01 -15.11 -11.52
C LEU A 107 3.10 -13.89 -11.45
N TYR A 108 3.45 -12.80 -12.16
CA TYR A 108 2.59 -11.61 -12.23
C TYR A 108 1.20 -11.91 -12.81
N ARG A 109 1.11 -12.78 -13.80
CA ARG A 109 -0.18 -13.23 -14.34
C ARG A 109 -1.01 -13.94 -13.28
N ILE A 110 -0.43 -14.88 -12.53
CA ILE A 110 -1.12 -15.63 -11.48
C ILE A 110 -1.60 -14.67 -10.39
N ALA A 111 -0.70 -13.83 -9.86
CA ALA A 111 -0.99 -12.84 -8.82
C ALA A 111 -2.11 -11.88 -9.24
N THR A 112 -2.02 -11.34 -10.46
CA THR A 112 -3.02 -10.41 -11.00
C THR A 112 -4.40 -11.05 -11.10
N ASN A 113 -4.49 -12.28 -11.59
CA ASN A 113 -5.75 -13.01 -11.72
C ASN A 113 -6.36 -13.35 -10.35
N TRP A 114 -5.53 -13.71 -9.38
CA TRP A 114 -5.96 -13.90 -8.00
C TRP A 114 -6.54 -12.60 -7.41
N CYS A 115 -5.81 -11.48 -7.53
CA CYS A 115 -6.27 -10.16 -7.07
C CYS A 115 -7.60 -9.75 -7.73
N LEU A 116 -7.75 -9.97 -9.05
CA LEU A 116 -9.02 -9.70 -9.74
C LEU A 116 -10.18 -10.53 -9.18
N GLY A 117 -9.93 -11.80 -8.86
CA GLY A 117 -10.89 -12.68 -8.20
C GLY A 117 -11.30 -12.16 -6.81
N ALA A 118 -10.32 -11.77 -6.00
CA ALA A 118 -10.54 -11.20 -4.68
C ALA A 118 -11.36 -9.90 -4.74
N LEU A 119 -11.03 -8.97 -5.65
CA LEU A 119 -11.75 -7.72 -5.86
C LEU A 119 -13.20 -7.93 -6.31
N ARG A 120 -13.47 -8.92 -7.14
CA ARG A 120 -14.85 -9.28 -7.54
C ARG A 120 -15.64 -9.85 -6.36
N SER A 121 -15.00 -10.63 -5.49
CA SER A 121 -15.62 -11.20 -4.29
C SER A 121 -15.88 -10.14 -3.22
N ALA A 122 -14.96 -9.21 -3.01
CA ALA A 122 -15.08 -8.11 -2.05
C ALA A 122 -16.28 -7.20 -2.38
N ARG A 123 -16.54 -6.92 -3.67
CA ARG A 123 -17.70 -6.14 -4.12
C ARG A 123 -19.05 -6.75 -3.75
N ARG A 124 -19.11 -8.06 -3.48
CA ARG A 124 -20.33 -8.78 -3.09
C ARG A 124 -20.51 -8.85 -1.57
N ARG A 125 -19.54 -8.40 -0.78
CA ARG A 125 -19.65 -8.34 0.68
C ARG A 125 -20.06 -6.93 1.08
N PRO A 126 -20.99 -6.77 2.05
CA PRO A 126 -21.27 -5.45 2.60
C PRO A 126 -19.99 -4.89 3.22
N PRO A 127 -19.79 -3.56 3.16
CA PRO A 127 -18.69 -2.91 3.86
C PRO A 127 -18.70 -3.35 5.33
N ARG A 128 -17.54 -3.72 5.86
CA ARG A 128 -17.42 -4.00 7.30
C ARG A 128 -17.64 -2.66 8.00
N GLU A 129 -18.77 -2.51 8.68
CA GLU A 129 -18.98 -1.36 9.54
C GLU A 129 -17.95 -1.43 10.68
N VAL A 130 -16.92 -0.63 10.58
CA VAL A 130 -16.01 -0.40 11.69
C VAL A 130 -16.67 0.68 12.54
N PHE A 131 -17.23 0.27 13.67
CA PHE A 131 -17.72 1.19 14.68
C PHE A 131 -16.52 1.97 15.25
N VAL A 132 -16.29 3.16 14.72
CA VAL A 132 -15.42 4.14 15.36
C VAL A 132 -16.30 4.96 16.28
N PRO A 133 -16.10 4.92 17.63
CA PRO A 133 -16.81 5.82 18.52
C PRO A 133 -16.59 7.25 18.02
N LYS A 134 -17.68 7.92 17.66
CA LYS A 134 -17.64 9.27 17.11
C LYS A 134 -17.50 10.24 18.31
N PRO A 135 -16.30 10.80 18.56
CA PRO A 135 -16.21 11.89 19.51
C PRO A 135 -17.05 13.08 19.00
N PRO A 136 -17.45 14.00 19.86
CA PRO A 136 -18.07 15.23 19.41
C PRO A 136 -17.04 15.98 18.54
N SER A 137 -17.16 15.87 17.25
CA SER A 137 -16.29 16.51 16.27
C SER A 137 -17.13 17.33 15.28
N PRO A 138 -16.57 18.37 14.67
CA PRO A 138 -17.24 19.10 13.60
C PRO A 138 -17.75 18.15 12.52
N ALA A 139 -18.80 18.56 11.80
CA ALA A 139 -19.26 17.80 10.66
C ALA A 139 -18.16 17.73 9.58
N PRO A 140 -17.93 16.54 8.99
CA PRO A 140 -16.97 16.43 7.89
C PRO A 140 -17.38 17.30 6.70
N THR A 141 -16.39 17.85 5.98
CA THR A 141 -16.59 18.69 4.80
C THR A 141 -17.27 17.92 3.67
N SER A 142 -16.93 16.64 3.54
CA SER A 142 -17.54 15.75 2.56
C SER A 142 -17.57 14.31 3.08
N PRO A 143 -18.58 13.51 2.66
CA PRO A 143 -18.51 12.08 2.88
C PRO A 143 -17.33 11.53 2.10
N SER A 144 -16.49 10.72 2.73
CA SER A 144 -15.48 9.96 2.03
C SER A 144 -16.04 8.60 1.64
N GLU A 145 -15.70 8.12 0.44
CA GLU A 145 -15.91 6.71 0.14
C GLU A 145 -15.10 5.89 1.15
N VAL A 146 -15.76 4.99 1.88
CA VAL A 146 -15.07 4.07 2.79
C VAL A 146 -14.20 3.14 1.95
N ILE A 147 -12.89 3.33 2.03
CA ILE A 147 -11.92 2.54 1.29
C ILE A 147 -11.18 1.67 2.28
N TRP A 148 -11.10 0.38 1.99
CA TRP A 148 -10.20 -0.49 2.74
C TRP A 148 -8.77 -0.19 2.30
N LEU A 149 -8.01 0.46 3.16
CA LEU A 149 -6.64 0.87 2.91
C LEU A 149 -5.81 0.68 4.18
N GLU A 150 -4.65 0.04 4.04
CA GLU A 150 -3.63 -0.09 5.08
C GLU A 150 -2.36 0.63 4.63
N PRO A 151 -1.58 1.21 5.55
CA PRO A 151 -0.27 1.76 5.20
C PRO A 151 0.71 0.63 4.91
N TYR A 152 1.63 0.85 3.96
CA TYR A 152 2.67 -0.12 3.59
C TYR A 152 4.04 0.33 4.11
N PRO A 153 4.75 -0.51 4.89
CA PRO A 153 6.05 -0.14 5.47
C PRO A 153 7.12 0.07 4.40
N ASP A 154 7.87 1.18 4.49
CA ASP A 154 8.94 1.47 3.53
C ASP A 154 10.09 0.46 3.61
N VAL A 155 10.36 -0.14 4.77
CA VAL A 155 11.36 -1.20 4.94
C VAL A 155 11.10 -2.40 4.02
N LEU A 156 9.85 -2.63 3.62
CA LEU A 156 9.48 -3.67 2.66
C LEU A 156 9.61 -3.21 1.20
N LEU A 157 9.87 -1.93 0.96
CA LEU A 157 10.17 -1.37 -0.37
C LEU A 157 11.66 -1.42 -0.69
N ASP A 158 12.52 -1.55 0.34
CA ASP A 158 13.96 -1.64 0.17
C ASP A 158 14.34 -2.94 -0.53
N GLY A 159 15.21 -2.84 -1.53
CA GLY A 159 15.68 -4.00 -2.31
C GLY A 159 14.72 -4.43 -3.44
N LEU A 160 13.71 -3.64 -3.77
CA LEU A 160 13.01 -3.82 -5.04
C LEU A 160 14.00 -3.57 -6.20
N PRO A 161 13.99 -4.43 -7.24
CA PRO A 161 14.83 -4.21 -8.41
C PRO A 161 14.58 -2.82 -8.99
N ASP A 162 15.62 -2.00 -9.10
CA ASP A 162 15.57 -0.73 -9.85
C ASP A 162 15.44 -1.09 -11.34
N GLU A 163 14.25 -1.40 -11.82
CA GLU A 163 14.00 -1.78 -13.21
C GLU A 163 14.32 -0.65 -14.21
N MET A 164 14.43 0.58 -13.72
CA MET A 164 14.80 1.74 -14.52
C MET A 164 15.91 2.54 -13.82
N PRO A 165 17.11 2.59 -14.38
CA PRO A 165 18.20 3.36 -13.82
C PRO A 165 17.92 4.86 -13.96
N GLY A 166 18.01 5.60 -12.84
CA GLY A 166 17.98 7.05 -12.82
C GLY A 166 17.06 7.67 -11.77
N PRO A 167 17.28 8.94 -11.40
CA PRO A 167 16.50 9.64 -10.37
C PRO A 167 15.02 9.77 -10.72
N ALA A 168 14.69 9.96 -12.00
CA ALA A 168 13.30 10.09 -12.46
C ALA A 168 12.51 8.79 -12.28
N ALA A 169 13.12 7.64 -12.53
CA ALA A 169 12.48 6.35 -12.35
C ALA A 169 12.24 6.02 -10.87
N ARG A 170 13.19 6.33 -9.99
CA ARG A 170 13.01 6.20 -8.54
C ARG A 170 11.88 7.08 -8.03
N TYR A 171 11.78 8.30 -8.55
CA TYR A 171 10.67 9.20 -8.21
C TYR A 171 9.33 8.60 -8.64
N GLN A 172 9.22 8.11 -9.89
CA GLN A 172 8.01 7.47 -10.41
C GLN A 172 7.63 6.21 -9.62
N ALA A 173 8.60 5.38 -9.25
CA ALA A 173 8.35 4.18 -8.44
C ALA A 173 7.78 4.53 -7.05
N ARG A 174 8.28 5.59 -6.42
CA ARG A 174 7.78 6.11 -5.13
C ARG A 174 6.40 6.75 -5.27
N GLU A 175 6.18 7.53 -6.32
CA GLU A 175 4.87 8.10 -6.59
C GLU A 175 3.83 6.98 -6.79
N ALA A 176 4.21 5.89 -7.44
CA ALA A 176 3.37 4.72 -7.70
C ALA A 176 3.05 3.87 -6.45
N ILE A 177 3.64 4.16 -5.30
CA ILE A 177 3.30 3.55 -4.00
C ILE A 177 2.72 4.57 -3.02
N SER A 178 2.75 5.87 -3.34
CA SER A 178 2.23 6.91 -2.46
C SER A 178 0.79 6.63 -2.03
N LEU A 179 0.46 7.01 -0.81
CA LEU A 179 -0.86 6.75 -0.26
C LEU A 179 -1.98 7.37 -1.11
N ALA A 180 -1.76 8.57 -1.65
CA ALA A 180 -2.70 9.22 -2.55
C ALA A 180 -2.93 8.40 -3.83
N PHE A 181 -1.85 7.86 -4.42
CA PHE A 181 -1.94 7.03 -5.63
C PHE A 181 -2.69 5.73 -5.34
N VAL A 182 -2.31 4.99 -4.27
CA VAL A 182 -2.98 3.74 -3.90
C VAL A 182 -4.45 3.98 -3.57
N THR A 183 -4.77 5.07 -2.85
CA THR A 183 -6.17 5.49 -2.59
C THR A 183 -6.94 5.70 -3.89
N ALA A 184 -6.37 6.45 -4.82
CA ALA A 184 -7.03 6.71 -6.11
C ALA A 184 -7.21 5.43 -6.95
N LEU A 185 -6.26 4.49 -6.87
CA LEU A 185 -6.40 3.17 -7.48
C LEU A 185 -7.60 2.40 -6.91
N GLN A 186 -7.81 2.46 -5.58
CA GLN A 186 -8.93 1.75 -4.94
C GLN A 186 -10.30 2.22 -5.45
N LEU A 187 -10.39 3.44 -5.95
CA LEU A 187 -11.61 4.02 -6.51
C LEU A 187 -11.86 3.64 -7.98
N LEU A 188 -10.90 3.00 -8.64
CA LEU A 188 -11.07 2.52 -10.01
C LEU A 188 -11.80 1.17 -10.06
N PRO A 189 -12.58 0.92 -11.13
CA PRO A 189 -13.06 -0.43 -11.42
C PRO A 189 -11.88 -1.42 -11.48
N PRO A 190 -12.03 -2.67 -10.95
CA PRO A 190 -10.92 -3.62 -10.83
C PRO A 190 -10.11 -3.82 -12.11
N ARG A 191 -10.78 -3.93 -13.26
CA ARG A 191 -10.11 -4.12 -14.54
C ARG A 191 -9.30 -2.90 -14.97
N GLN A 192 -9.81 -1.68 -14.73
CA GLN A 192 -9.09 -0.45 -15.03
C GLN A 192 -7.87 -0.28 -14.14
N ARG A 193 -8.00 -0.61 -12.85
CA ARG A 193 -6.90 -0.61 -11.88
C ARG A 193 -5.76 -1.52 -12.32
N VAL A 194 -6.07 -2.79 -12.61
CA VAL A 194 -5.08 -3.78 -13.04
C VAL A 194 -4.38 -3.35 -14.34
N VAL A 195 -5.14 -2.92 -15.35
CA VAL A 195 -4.56 -2.48 -16.63
C VAL A 195 -3.63 -1.28 -16.41
N LEU A 196 -4.02 -0.31 -15.58
CA LEU A 196 -3.18 0.85 -15.29
C LEU A 196 -1.88 0.45 -14.58
N VAL A 197 -1.94 -0.42 -13.57
CA VAL A 197 -0.73 -0.88 -12.86
C VAL A 197 0.19 -1.65 -13.79
N LEU A 198 -0.33 -2.60 -14.58
CA LEU A 198 0.50 -3.38 -15.51
C LEU A 198 1.13 -2.52 -16.61
N ARG A 199 0.39 -1.53 -17.14
CA ARG A 199 0.84 -0.69 -18.26
C ARG A 199 1.74 0.47 -17.84
N ASP A 200 1.31 1.24 -16.83
CA ASP A 200 1.91 2.53 -16.49
C ASP A 200 2.91 2.41 -15.33
N VAL A 201 2.76 1.41 -14.46
CA VAL A 201 3.69 1.20 -13.34
C VAL A 201 4.73 0.13 -13.68
N LEU A 202 4.31 -1.00 -14.26
CA LEU A 202 5.20 -2.13 -14.57
C LEU A 202 5.69 -2.19 -16.03
N GLY A 203 5.20 -1.30 -16.89
CA GLY A 203 5.72 -1.14 -18.25
C GLY A 203 5.37 -2.25 -19.25
N TYR A 204 4.51 -3.22 -18.89
CA TYR A 204 4.11 -4.29 -19.82
C TYR A 204 3.46 -3.74 -21.09
N ARG A 205 3.73 -4.34 -22.25
CA ARG A 205 3.10 -3.94 -23.52
C ARG A 205 1.62 -4.34 -23.56
N ALA A 206 0.82 -3.67 -24.39
CA ALA A 206 -0.61 -3.92 -24.49
C ALA A 206 -0.94 -5.40 -24.80
N ARG A 207 -0.17 -6.02 -25.71
CA ARG A 207 -0.29 -7.43 -26.07
C ARG A 207 -0.02 -8.39 -24.90
N GLU A 208 0.97 -8.04 -24.05
CA GLU A 208 1.33 -8.85 -22.89
C GLU A 208 0.22 -8.80 -21.84
N VAL A 209 -0.29 -7.58 -21.57
CA VAL A 209 -1.43 -7.39 -20.66
C VAL A 209 -2.70 -8.07 -21.20
N ALA A 210 -2.95 -8.00 -22.50
CA ALA A 210 -4.07 -8.70 -23.13
C ALA A 210 -3.98 -10.21 -22.93
N SER A 211 -2.77 -10.77 -23.10
CA SER A 211 -2.49 -12.19 -22.83
C SER A 211 -2.63 -12.55 -21.35
N MET A 212 -2.14 -11.71 -20.42
CA MET A 212 -2.27 -11.93 -18.98
C MET A 212 -3.72 -11.99 -18.52
N LEU A 213 -4.58 -11.15 -19.12
CA LEU A 213 -5.97 -10.93 -18.70
C LEU A 213 -7.00 -11.69 -19.57
N ASP A 214 -6.53 -12.52 -20.50
CA ASP A 214 -7.36 -13.26 -21.48
C ASP A 214 -8.36 -12.33 -22.20
N THR A 215 -7.83 -11.29 -22.87
CA THR A 215 -8.60 -10.22 -23.51
C THR A 215 -7.91 -9.70 -24.78
N THR A 216 -8.51 -8.71 -25.45
CA THR A 216 -7.93 -8.08 -26.65
C THR A 216 -7.10 -6.84 -26.31
N GLU A 217 -6.15 -6.46 -27.18
CA GLU A 217 -5.35 -5.25 -27.02
C GLU A 217 -6.20 -3.97 -27.05
N GLU A 218 -7.27 -3.94 -27.85
CA GLU A 218 -8.22 -2.85 -27.92
C GLU A 218 -8.92 -2.65 -26.57
N SER A 219 -9.32 -3.77 -25.93
CA SER A 219 -9.92 -3.74 -24.60
C SER A 219 -8.96 -3.21 -23.53
N VAL A 220 -7.67 -3.60 -23.58
CA VAL A 220 -6.61 -3.06 -22.71
C VAL A 220 -6.43 -1.56 -22.94
N THR A 221 -6.34 -1.12 -24.21
CA THR A 221 -6.14 0.28 -24.57
C THR A 221 -7.32 1.15 -24.11
N SER A 222 -8.55 0.66 -24.31
CA SER A 222 -9.76 1.35 -23.86
C SER A 222 -9.81 1.47 -22.33
N ALA A 223 -9.54 0.36 -21.61
CA ALA A 223 -9.51 0.35 -20.15
C ALA A 223 -8.44 1.31 -19.59
N LEU A 224 -7.26 1.37 -20.21
CA LEU A 224 -6.18 2.28 -19.82
C LEU A 224 -6.58 3.75 -20.02
N ARG A 225 -7.20 4.08 -21.14
CA ARG A 225 -7.68 5.44 -21.42
C ARG A 225 -8.67 5.90 -20.34
N HIS A 226 -9.65 5.06 -19.98
CA HIS A 226 -10.62 5.36 -18.93
C HIS A 226 -9.95 5.45 -17.54
N ALA A 227 -9.02 4.53 -17.23
CA ALA A 227 -8.28 4.56 -15.97
C ALA A 227 -7.49 5.87 -15.80
N ARG A 228 -6.77 6.30 -16.84
CA ARG A 228 -6.00 7.56 -16.83
C ARG A 228 -6.91 8.80 -16.69
N ALA A 229 -8.07 8.81 -17.36
CA ALA A 229 -9.02 9.91 -17.23
C ALA A 229 -9.54 10.00 -15.79
N ASN A 230 -9.99 8.90 -15.21
CA ASN A 230 -10.47 8.84 -13.84
C ASN A 230 -9.37 9.23 -12.82
N LEU A 231 -8.13 8.79 -13.04
CA LEU A 231 -7.01 9.10 -12.14
C LEU A 231 -6.65 10.59 -12.15
N ARG A 232 -6.65 11.25 -13.33
CA ARG A 232 -6.36 12.70 -13.44
C ARG A 232 -7.32 13.56 -12.63
N HIS A 233 -8.58 13.18 -12.56
CA HIS A 233 -9.58 13.88 -11.75
C HIS A 233 -9.37 13.70 -10.25
N ARG A 234 -8.79 12.58 -9.83
CA ARG A 234 -8.63 12.20 -8.43
C ARG A 234 -7.26 12.54 -7.84
N LEU A 235 -6.25 12.68 -8.70
CA LEU A 235 -4.88 13.04 -8.34
C LEU A 235 -4.46 14.31 -9.10
N PRO A 236 -4.90 15.49 -8.68
CA PRO A 236 -4.34 16.72 -9.19
C PRO A 236 -2.85 16.76 -8.81
N ARG A 237 -2.00 17.06 -9.79
CA ARG A 237 -0.56 17.24 -9.51
C ARG A 237 -0.39 18.39 -8.53
N PRO A 238 0.33 18.20 -7.41
CA PRO A 238 0.66 19.32 -6.53
C PRO A 238 1.47 20.35 -7.34
N ALA A 239 1.22 21.63 -7.11
CA ALA A 239 2.01 22.70 -7.71
C ALA A 239 3.48 22.58 -7.24
N ASP A 240 3.67 22.19 -5.97
CA ASP A 240 4.98 22.04 -5.35
C ASP A 240 5.29 20.55 -5.08
N PRO A 241 6.40 20.02 -5.61
CA PRO A 241 6.80 18.64 -5.33
C PRO A 241 7.17 18.50 -3.84
N PRO A 242 6.95 17.32 -3.24
CA PRO A 242 7.38 17.06 -1.87
C PRO A 242 8.91 17.09 -1.77
N PRO A 243 9.47 17.41 -0.59
CA PRO A 243 10.91 17.32 -0.36
C PRO A 243 11.40 15.90 -0.57
N ALA A 244 12.68 15.77 -0.94
CA ALA A 244 13.29 14.45 -1.12
C ALA A 244 13.25 13.68 0.21
N PRO A 245 12.93 12.38 0.20
CA PRO A 245 12.89 11.57 1.40
C PRO A 245 14.22 11.58 2.16
N GLY A 246 14.13 11.79 3.48
CA GLY A 246 15.31 11.90 4.36
C GLY A 246 16.09 13.20 4.23
N SER A 247 15.64 14.16 3.40
CA SER A 247 16.28 15.47 3.29
C SER A 247 16.10 16.31 4.56
N LEU A 248 16.99 17.30 4.77
CA LEU A 248 16.88 18.25 5.87
C LEU A 248 15.52 18.99 5.86
N ALA A 249 14.98 19.27 4.69
CA ALA A 249 13.68 19.90 4.55
C ALA A 249 12.54 18.99 5.06
N GLU A 250 12.55 17.71 4.71
CA GLU A 250 11.57 16.73 5.24
C GLU A 250 11.73 16.58 6.76
N GLN A 251 12.97 16.43 7.24
CA GLN A 251 13.27 16.28 8.68
C GLN A 251 12.76 17.46 9.49
N ALA A 252 12.97 18.69 9.02
CA ALA A 252 12.48 19.89 9.68
C ALA A 252 10.94 19.92 9.82
N ILE A 253 10.21 19.45 8.82
CA ILE A 253 8.74 19.34 8.91
C ILE A 253 8.35 18.28 9.94
N VAL A 254 9.00 17.11 9.89
CA VAL A 254 8.77 15.99 10.82
C VAL A 254 9.01 16.40 12.27
N GLU A 255 10.12 17.09 12.56
CA GLU A 255 10.47 17.57 13.91
C GLU A 255 9.47 18.61 14.41
N ARG A 256 9.13 19.60 13.59
CA ARG A 256 8.14 20.64 13.95
C ARG A 256 6.76 20.04 14.21
N LEU A 257 6.32 19.07 13.39
CA LEU A 257 5.06 18.36 13.60
C LEU A 257 5.11 17.58 14.92
N THR A 258 6.19 16.83 15.18
CA THR A 258 6.33 16.03 16.39
C THR A 258 6.22 16.91 17.63
N MET A 259 6.94 18.03 17.65
CA MET A 259 6.89 18.98 18.76
C MET A 259 5.47 19.54 18.96
N ALA A 260 4.83 20.05 17.89
CA ALA A 260 3.48 20.60 17.96
C ALA A 260 2.45 19.57 18.42
N TYR A 261 2.59 18.32 17.96
CA TYR A 261 1.66 17.24 18.29
C TYR A 261 1.82 16.75 19.74
N GLU A 262 3.04 16.62 20.23
CA GLU A 262 3.33 16.17 21.62
C GLU A 262 3.02 17.24 22.66
N THR A 263 3.20 18.52 22.33
CA THR A 263 2.83 19.65 23.20
C THR A 263 1.34 20.02 23.10
N GLY A 264 0.61 19.51 22.12
CA GLY A 264 -0.79 19.89 21.86
C GLY A 264 -0.95 21.32 21.32
N ASP A 265 0.12 21.90 20.74
CA ASP A 265 0.08 23.22 20.13
C ASP A 265 -0.61 23.19 18.76
N VAL A 266 -1.92 23.39 18.79
CA VAL A 266 -2.74 23.39 17.56
C VAL A 266 -2.34 24.55 16.64
N ASN A 267 -1.89 25.72 17.17
CA ASN A 267 -1.48 26.83 16.33
C ASN A 267 -0.22 26.51 15.55
N ALA A 268 0.79 25.95 16.21
CA ALA A 268 2.01 25.48 15.57
C ALA A 268 1.69 24.40 14.54
N LEU A 269 0.80 23.43 14.86
CA LEU A 269 0.41 22.38 13.94
C LEU A 269 -0.30 22.94 12.70
N VAL A 270 -1.29 23.83 12.87
CA VAL A 270 -2.01 24.46 11.75
C VAL A 270 -1.07 25.27 10.86
N SER A 271 -0.03 25.90 11.44
CA SER A 271 0.97 26.64 10.65
C SER A 271 1.77 25.78 9.69
N LEU A 272 1.82 24.45 9.89
CA LEU A 272 2.47 23.49 9.00
C LEU A 272 1.58 23.02 7.86
N LEU A 273 0.26 23.24 7.96
CA LEU A 273 -0.71 22.75 6.99
C LEU A 273 -0.78 23.65 5.75
N SER A 274 -1.04 23.07 4.59
CA SER A 274 -1.44 23.83 3.42
C SER A 274 -2.89 24.33 3.55
N GLU A 275 -3.26 25.35 2.81
CA GLU A 275 -4.62 25.90 2.84
C GLU A 275 -5.67 24.85 2.44
N ASP A 276 -5.33 23.97 1.48
CA ASP A 276 -6.14 22.88 0.96
C ASP A 276 -5.93 21.56 1.69
N VAL A 277 -5.39 21.59 2.93
CA VAL A 277 -5.10 20.38 3.71
C VAL A 277 -6.32 19.46 3.82
N THR A 278 -6.05 18.17 3.79
CA THR A 278 -7.05 17.12 4.02
C THR A 278 -6.69 16.27 5.22
N ILE A 279 -7.58 16.15 6.19
CA ILE A 279 -7.47 15.19 7.30
C ILE A 279 -8.51 14.10 7.09
N SER A 280 -8.06 12.85 7.05
CA SER A 280 -8.92 11.70 6.77
C SER A 280 -8.49 10.44 7.51
N ALA A 281 -9.44 9.51 7.63
CA ALA A 281 -9.17 8.13 8.03
C ALA A 281 -9.89 7.20 7.01
N PRO A 282 -9.22 6.24 6.38
CA PRO A 282 -9.80 5.43 5.31
C PRO A 282 -11.07 4.67 5.70
N LEU A 283 -11.18 4.28 6.97
CA LEU A 283 -12.34 3.57 7.50
C LEU A 283 -13.40 4.49 8.12
N ALA A 284 -13.19 5.81 8.13
CA ALA A 284 -14.16 6.78 8.63
C ALA A 284 -14.90 7.42 7.45
N ALA A 285 -16.21 7.62 7.64
CA ALA A 285 -17.09 8.18 6.60
C ALA A 285 -16.95 9.70 6.42
N GLY A 286 -15.82 10.30 6.83
CA GLY A 286 -15.65 11.75 6.79
C GLY A 286 -14.24 12.21 6.46
N GLN A 287 -14.18 13.29 5.71
CA GLN A 287 -12.96 14.01 5.35
C GLN A 287 -13.11 15.48 5.78
N TYR A 288 -12.05 16.02 6.39
CA TYR A 288 -11.98 17.41 6.83
C TYR A 288 -11.01 18.13 5.90
N ALA A 289 -11.54 19.01 5.05
CA ALA A 289 -10.77 19.73 4.03
C ALA A 289 -10.68 21.22 4.35
N GLY A 290 -9.48 21.78 4.20
CA GLY A 290 -9.13 23.17 4.47
C GLY A 290 -8.84 23.46 5.94
N THR A 291 -7.97 24.43 6.18
CA THR A 291 -7.51 24.81 7.53
C THR A 291 -8.64 25.30 8.44
N ALA A 292 -9.67 25.94 7.88
CA ALA A 292 -10.82 26.43 8.63
C ALA A 292 -11.64 25.29 9.29
N VAL A 293 -11.67 24.12 8.67
CA VAL A 293 -12.35 22.92 9.22
C VAL A 293 -11.39 22.05 10.00
N ALA A 294 -10.14 21.97 9.57
CA ALA A 294 -9.10 21.19 10.23
C ALA A 294 -8.83 21.67 11.67
N ARG A 295 -8.76 22.99 11.89
CA ARG A 295 -8.50 23.57 13.22
C ARG A 295 -9.50 23.10 14.29
N PRO A 296 -10.83 23.35 14.18
CA PRO A 296 -11.78 22.92 15.20
C PRO A 296 -11.83 21.39 15.34
N PHE A 297 -11.56 20.62 14.28
CA PHE A 297 -11.42 19.17 14.38
C PHE A 297 -10.21 18.77 15.23
N LEU A 298 -9.06 19.40 15.02
CA LEU A 298 -7.86 19.14 15.81
C LEU A 298 -8.10 19.49 17.29
N GLU A 299 -8.67 20.66 17.59
CA GLU A 299 -8.93 21.11 18.95
C GLU A 299 -9.92 20.19 19.71
N THR A 300 -10.97 19.72 19.05
CA THR A 300 -12.03 18.97 19.73
C THR A 300 -11.85 17.46 19.71
N ALA A 301 -11.41 16.91 18.58
CA ALA A 301 -11.33 15.46 18.37
C ALA A 301 -9.94 14.89 18.60
N VAL A 302 -8.91 15.63 18.24
CA VAL A 302 -7.53 15.17 18.37
C VAL A 302 -6.95 15.57 19.72
N PHE A 303 -7.01 16.86 20.08
CA PHE A 303 -6.40 17.42 21.28
C PHE A 303 -7.44 17.87 22.35
N PRO A 304 -8.38 16.99 22.79
CA PRO A 304 -9.23 17.35 23.91
C PRO A 304 -8.40 17.56 25.17
N PRO A 305 -8.85 18.39 26.13
CA PRO A 305 -8.13 18.67 27.37
C PRO A 305 -7.69 17.39 28.10
N GLY A 306 -6.43 17.39 28.55
CA GLY A 306 -5.84 16.28 29.31
C GLY A 306 -5.28 15.12 28.47
N ARG A 307 -5.42 15.13 27.14
CA ARG A 307 -4.85 14.11 26.27
C ARG A 307 -3.41 14.44 25.93
N THR A 308 -2.49 13.53 26.23
CA THR A 308 -1.07 13.65 25.93
C THR A 308 -0.65 12.60 24.93
N TYR A 309 0.13 13.00 23.95
CA TYR A 309 0.61 12.13 22.88
C TYR A 309 2.12 11.93 22.94
N ARG A 310 2.57 10.84 22.31
CA ARG A 310 3.93 10.61 21.86
C ARG A 310 3.91 10.07 20.44
N LEU A 311 4.77 10.60 19.60
CA LEU A 311 4.96 10.19 18.23
C LEU A 311 6.28 9.42 18.09
N ILE A 312 6.22 8.23 17.47
CA ILE A 312 7.42 7.48 17.06
C ILE A 312 7.53 7.55 15.55
N PRO A 313 8.57 8.23 15.02
CA PRO A 313 8.72 8.37 13.58
C PRO A 313 8.98 7.03 12.90
N THR A 314 8.42 6.87 11.74
CA THR A 314 8.60 5.75 10.81
C THR A 314 8.34 6.23 9.38
N ARG A 315 8.25 5.32 8.43
CA ARG A 315 7.91 5.64 7.04
C ARG A 315 6.89 4.66 6.50
N ALA A 316 5.95 5.18 5.71
CA ALA A 316 4.93 4.39 5.05
C ALA A 316 4.64 4.94 3.65
N ASN A 317 4.55 4.07 2.65
CA ASN A 317 4.17 4.46 1.28
C ASN A 317 5.11 5.51 0.67
N GLY A 318 6.41 5.47 0.98
CA GLY A 318 7.40 6.46 0.56
C GLY A 318 7.29 7.81 1.28
N GLN A 319 6.49 7.92 2.34
CA GLN A 319 6.11 9.16 3.02
C GLN A 319 6.47 9.13 4.51
N PRO A 320 6.69 10.29 5.16
CA PRO A 320 6.83 10.36 6.60
C PRO A 320 5.59 9.82 7.31
N ALA A 321 5.79 8.99 8.32
CA ALA A 321 4.73 8.41 9.11
C ALA A 321 5.11 8.32 10.59
N PHE A 322 4.11 8.11 11.44
CA PHE A 322 4.30 8.01 12.89
C PHE A 322 3.42 6.92 13.48
N GLY A 323 3.98 6.15 14.41
CA GLY A 323 3.18 5.48 15.42
C GLY A 323 2.69 6.53 16.43
N VAL A 324 1.39 6.62 16.62
CA VAL A 324 0.77 7.58 17.53
C VAL A 324 0.39 6.87 18.82
N TYR A 325 0.87 7.38 19.95
CA TYR A 325 0.63 6.82 21.27
C TYR A 325 -0.07 7.85 22.16
N VAL A 326 -1.00 7.36 22.97
CA VAL A 326 -1.75 8.17 23.93
C VAL A 326 -1.39 7.73 25.34
N ARG A 327 -1.14 8.68 26.22
CA ARG A 327 -0.84 8.44 27.63
C ARG A 327 -2.10 8.01 28.36
N ASP A 328 -2.00 6.91 29.07
CA ASP A 328 -3.00 6.54 30.08
C ASP A 328 -2.76 7.40 31.34
N PRO A 329 -3.72 8.22 31.75
CA PRO A 329 -3.53 9.12 32.90
C PRO A 329 -3.34 8.37 34.22
N ALA A 330 -3.90 7.15 34.37
CA ALA A 330 -3.79 6.36 35.59
C ALA A 330 -2.44 5.69 35.76
N THR A 331 -1.85 5.19 34.68
CA THR A 331 -0.60 4.40 34.71
C THR A 331 0.63 5.15 34.19
N GLY A 332 0.42 6.26 33.47
CA GLY A 332 1.47 7.01 32.78
C GLY A 332 2.03 6.29 31.55
N VAL A 333 1.61 5.08 31.26
CA VAL A 333 2.04 4.29 30.11
C VAL A 333 1.42 4.85 28.85
N PHE A 334 2.21 4.90 27.77
CA PHE A 334 1.68 5.27 26.46
C PHE A 334 1.24 4.04 25.68
N HIS A 335 -0.02 3.99 25.32
CA HIS A 335 -0.60 2.92 24.50
C HIS A 335 -0.71 3.36 23.04
N VAL A 336 -0.42 2.43 22.11
CA VAL A 336 -0.59 2.69 20.70
C VAL A 336 -2.06 3.02 20.40
N ASN A 337 -2.24 4.13 19.71
CA ASN A 337 -3.57 4.62 19.30
C ASN A 337 -3.77 4.50 17.77
N GLY A 338 -2.70 4.19 17.01
CA GLY A 338 -2.68 3.92 15.57
C GLY A 338 -1.54 4.63 14.85
N MET A 339 -1.69 4.85 13.55
CA MET A 339 -0.67 5.47 12.72
C MET A 339 -1.15 6.77 12.07
N LEU A 340 -0.22 7.67 11.81
CA LEU A 340 -0.41 8.90 11.07
C LEU A 340 0.57 8.92 9.90
N VAL A 341 0.06 9.08 8.67
CA VAL A 341 0.89 9.24 7.46
C VAL A 341 0.70 10.65 6.91
N LEU A 342 1.81 11.30 6.53
CA LEU A 342 1.81 12.66 6.00
C LEU A 342 2.01 12.66 4.50
N THR A 343 1.20 13.43 3.79
CA THR A 343 1.47 13.81 2.39
C THR A 343 1.99 15.23 2.39
N LEU A 344 3.22 15.41 1.90
CA LEU A 344 3.87 16.72 1.83
C LEU A 344 3.73 17.35 0.43
N ALA A 345 3.69 18.67 0.38
CA ALA A 345 3.80 19.46 -0.83
C ALA A 345 4.65 20.69 -0.51
N GLY A 346 5.82 20.83 -1.15
CA GLY A 346 6.83 21.82 -0.76
C GLY A 346 7.18 21.68 0.73
N ASP A 347 7.08 22.78 1.48
CA ASP A 347 7.36 22.86 2.91
C ASP A 347 6.12 22.66 3.81
N ARG A 348 4.98 22.24 3.22
CA ARG A 348 3.68 22.10 3.88
C ARG A 348 3.17 20.68 3.91
N ILE A 349 2.29 20.42 4.90
CA ILE A 349 1.53 19.18 5.01
C ILE A 349 0.22 19.35 4.24
N ARG A 350 0.05 18.61 3.16
CA ARG A 350 -1.15 18.64 2.32
C ARG A 350 -2.20 17.63 2.77
N ALA A 351 -1.78 16.49 3.33
CA ALA A 351 -2.72 15.56 3.91
C ALA A 351 -2.17 14.90 5.17
N MET A 352 -3.07 14.62 6.10
CA MET A 352 -2.86 13.82 7.29
C MET A 352 -3.83 12.64 7.26
N THR A 353 -3.31 11.43 7.02
CA THR A 353 -4.14 10.22 6.95
C THR A 353 -3.91 9.36 8.17
N ARG A 354 -4.99 9.11 8.91
CA ARG A 354 -4.99 8.40 10.17
C ARG A 354 -5.46 6.95 9.97
N PHE A 355 -4.65 6.00 10.42
CA PHE A 355 -4.97 4.57 10.44
C PHE A 355 -5.15 4.09 11.89
N ASP A 356 -5.87 2.98 12.05
CA ASP A 356 -5.98 2.29 13.33
C ASP A 356 -4.66 1.62 13.74
N ASN A 357 -4.69 0.80 14.79
CA ASN A 357 -3.51 0.15 15.34
C ASN A 357 -3.27 -1.27 14.80
N THR A 358 -4.03 -1.73 13.81
CA THR A 358 -3.93 -3.10 13.29
C THR A 358 -2.61 -3.36 12.59
N SER A 359 -2.09 -2.37 11.87
CA SER A 359 -0.86 -2.47 11.07
C SER A 359 0.44 -2.21 11.85
N ILE A 360 0.35 -1.78 13.10
CA ILE A 360 1.51 -1.33 13.91
C ILE A 360 2.66 -2.35 13.98
N ALA A 361 2.32 -3.62 14.14
CA ALA A 361 3.33 -4.68 14.25
C ALA A 361 4.19 -4.83 12.98
N ARG A 362 3.62 -4.55 11.79
CA ARG A 362 4.34 -4.59 10.51
C ARG A 362 5.43 -3.52 10.39
N PHE A 363 5.29 -2.43 11.17
CA PHE A 363 6.27 -1.34 11.23
C PHE A 363 7.33 -1.56 12.30
N GLY A 364 7.34 -2.72 13.00
CA GLY A 364 8.24 -2.97 14.11
C GLY A 364 8.01 -2.07 15.34
N LEU A 365 6.88 -1.38 15.40
CA LEU A 365 6.55 -0.46 16.47
C LEU A 365 5.93 -1.20 17.66
N PRO A 366 6.32 -0.88 18.93
CA PRO A 366 5.80 -1.52 20.11
C PRO A 366 4.35 -1.12 20.38
N ARG A 367 3.59 -1.98 21.03
CA ARG A 367 2.19 -1.67 21.43
C ARG A 367 2.10 -0.71 22.62
N ARG A 368 3.18 -0.58 23.40
CA ARG A 368 3.26 0.29 24.58
C ARG A 368 4.65 0.90 24.68
N LEU A 369 4.70 2.14 25.20
CA LEU A 369 5.95 2.79 25.57
C LEU A 369 5.96 2.98 27.09
N SER A 370 7.10 2.74 27.72
CA SER A 370 7.29 3.02 29.14
C SER A 370 7.05 4.50 29.43
N PRO A 371 6.58 4.86 30.63
CA PRO A 371 6.62 6.23 31.08
C PRO A 371 8.05 6.74 30.95
N GLY A 372 8.27 7.86 30.24
CA GLY A 372 9.57 8.50 30.25
C GLY A 372 9.99 8.82 31.69
N PRO A 373 11.28 9.00 31.99
CA PRO A 373 11.70 9.41 33.33
C PRO A 373 10.88 10.63 33.73
N SER A 374 10.19 10.51 34.86
CA SER A 374 9.37 11.58 35.42
C SER A 374 10.27 12.79 35.66
N ALA A 375 9.97 13.91 35.00
CA ALA A 375 10.62 15.20 35.24
C ALA A 375 10.18 15.80 36.62
N HIS A 376 10.04 14.96 37.63
CA HIS A 376 9.74 15.36 39.02
C HIS A 376 10.51 14.47 39.98
N GLN A 377 11.81 14.77 40.11
CA GLN A 377 12.59 14.54 41.31
C GLN A 377 13.78 15.47 41.27
N GLU A 378 13.53 16.76 41.43
CA GLU A 378 14.44 17.70 42.01
C GLU A 378 13.60 18.62 42.91
N VAL A 379 13.62 18.27 44.19
CA VAL A 379 13.34 19.20 45.29
C VAL A 379 14.62 19.26 46.12
#